data_de2992f56154bf7e1adbd8cce7f1f7ef
#
_entry.id   de2992f56154bf7e1adbd8cce7f1f7ef
#
_cell.length_a   1.000
_cell.length_b   1.000
_cell.length_c   1.000
_cell.angle_alpha   90.00
_cell.angle_beta   90.00
_cell.angle_gamma   90.00
#
_symmetry.space_group_name_H-M   'P 1'
#
loop_
_entity.id
_entity.type
_entity.pdbx_description
1 polymer ?
#
loop_
_entity_poly.entity_id
_entity_poly.type
_entity_poly.pdbx_seq_one_letter_code
_entity_poly.pdbx_strand_id
1 'polypeptide(L)'
;MTGNKEVITGSDFKRMVSGAYSEFLLEYETINQRKGAGRLPGTHVLRTMGAAVMSLHEVKDDSIGGLSRRAASGAVFGARGSAGVVLAQMFRGLGKGLSGKYNATSSEFGKAFQYGILYAQRVIPEQPERPIITLAKAVAKGAYHAVRANMPISEILEAAISAGEKALAKVGREDAGARIMFTFLKGCLKGLDGNFVSPAVSLSLGLESPQSGMPDPRNDVVRPYCVRFTVYNLKADIPELEKQMKEYSSFVLVQPKERGAAVHLHTDHPGKVIEQAVGWGPLKDIHVTNMSESHVLGVHGALLPTALLAVAENKVQARELQETGVHVIVNGSEDAGPSVAELVSAAHSDFADSYIMIAWSRDFWLAFRQAKRLLGGRVELVLCEDKKQQAAAVRAFDSSKSAADNVRAMTKAVAEA
;
A
#
# COMPACT_ATOMS: atom_id res chain seq x y z
N MET A 1 4.11 -10.77 35.21
CA MET A 1 2.92 -10.44 36.03
C MET A 1 1.97 -9.66 35.14
N THR A 2 1.00 -10.31 34.56
CA THR A 2 -0.09 -9.70 33.80
C THR A 2 -0.97 -8.91 34.76
N GLY A 3 -0.68 -7.62 34.91
CA GLY A 3 -1.48 -6.73 35.75
C GLY A 3 -2.89 -6.61 35.13
N ASN A 4 -3.88 -6.77 35.97
CA ASN A 4 -5.30 -6.60 35.69
C ASN A 4 -5.55 -5.13 35.22
N LYS A 5 -5.23 -4.82 33.94
CA LYS A 5 -5.28 -3.44 33.42
C LYS A 5 -6.71 -3.08 33.04
N GLU A 6 -7.32 -2.23 33.83
CA GLU A 6 -8.62 -1.62 33.52
C GLU A 6 -8.51 -0.44 32.54
N VAL A 7 -7.32 0.16 32.46
CA VAL A 7 -7.03 1.32 31.60
C VAL A 7 -5.86 1.00 30.68
N ILE A 8 -6.03 1.29 29.40
CA ILE A 8 -5.05 1.11 28.33
C ILE A 8 -4.46 2.45 27.96
N THR A 9 -3.16 2.55 28.03
CA THR A 9 -2.39 3.74 27.67
C THR A 9 -1.95 3.70 26.21
N GLY A 10 -1.44 4.81 25.70
CA GLY A 10 -0.81 4.84 24.38
C GLY A 10 0.41 3.91 24.28
N SER A 11 1.18 3.77 25.37
CA SER A 11 2.30 2.82 25.44
C SER A 11 1.84 1.37 25.33
N ASP A 12 0.71 1.02 25.98
CA ASP A 12 0.11 -0.32 25.81
C ASP A 12 -0.31 -0.57 24.39
N PHE A 13 -0.92 0.43 23.73
CA PHE A 13 -1.31 0.33 22.32
C PHE A 13 -0.09 0.12 21.41
N LYS A 14 1.01 0.88 21.61
CA LYS A 14 2.26 0.67 20.87
C LYS A 14 2.76 -0.77 21.03
N ARG A 15 2.76 -1.30 22.26
CA ARG A 15 3.17 -2.69 22.53
C ARG A 15 2.27 -3.72 21.86
N MET A 16 0.95 -3.51 21.89
CA MET A 16 -0.01 -4.40 21.20
C MET A 16 0.27 -4.44 19.68
N VAL A 17 0.46 -3.29 19.06
CA VAL A 17 0.75 -3.20 17.60
C VAL A 17 2.10 -3.85 17.29
N SER A 18 3.12 -3.64 18.10
CA SER A 18 4.45 -4.26 17.96
C SER A 18 4.39 -5.78 18.15
N GLY A 19 3.62 -6.26 19.13
CA GLY A 19 3.40 -7.68 19.36
C GLY A 19 2.68 -8.36 18.19
N ALA A 20 1.67 -7.69 17.63
CA ALA A 20 0.98 -8.18 16.44
C ALA A 20 1.94 -8.27 15.24
N TYR A 21 2.80 -7.27 15.05
CA TYR A 21 3.83 -7.30 14.01
C TYR A 21 4.81 -8.47 14.19
N SER A 22 5.32 -8.67 15.42
CA SER A 22 6.19 -9.81 15.74
C SER A 22 5.54 -11.16 15.44
N GLU A 23 4.25 -11.30 15.72
CA GLU A 23 3.54 -12.54 15.45
C GLU A 23 3.37 -12.76 13.95
N PHE A 24 3.13 -11.70 13.16
CA PHE A 24 3.11 -11.80 11.71
C PHE A 24 4.47 -12.15 11.11
N LEU A 25 5.58 -11.68 11.68
CA LEU A 25 6.93 -12.10 11.27
C LEU A 25 7.15 -13.61 11.40
N LEU A 26 6.55 -14.23 12.42
CA LEU A 26 6.66 -15.68 12.62
C LEU A 26 5.70 -16.50 11.73
N GLU A 27 4.56 -15.93 11.38
CA GLU A 27 3.44 -16.68 10.80
C GLU A 27 3.19 -16.38 9.32
N TYR A 28 3.83 -15.37 8.70
CA TYR A 28 3.47 -14.92 7.35
C TYR A 28 3.61 -16.01 6.27
N GLU A 29 4.61 -16.88 6.37
CA GLU A 29 4.77 -18.00 5.44
C GLU A 29 3.66 -19.03 5.59
N THR A 30 3.31 -19.38 6.83
CA THR A 30 2.19 -20.27 7.14
C THR A 30 0.87 -19.71 6.61
N ILE A 31 0.66 -18.38 6.74
CA ILE A 31 -0.51 -17.69 6.19
C ILE A 31 -0.50 -17.75 4.66
N ASN A 32 0.65 -17.59 4.00
CA ASN A 32 0.78 -17.67 2.55
C ASN A 32 0.39 -19.04 1.97
N GLN A 33 0.56 -20.10 2.74
CA GLN A 33 0.18 -21.46 2.35
C GLN A 33 -1.33 -21.72 2.43
N ARG A 34 -2.11 -20.82 3.10
CA ARG A 34 -3.56 -20.96 3.26
C ARG A 34 -4.31 -20.37 2.06
N LYS A 35 -5.47 -20.97 1.75
CA LYS A 35 -6.37 -20.47 0.71
C LYS A 35 -7.29 -19.35 1.25
N GLY A 36 -7.84 -18.54 0.37
CA GLY A 36 -9.03 -17.72 0.66
C GLY A 36 -8.82 -16.21 0.83
N ALA A 37 -7.58 -15.70 0.79
CA ALA A 37 -7.32 -14.27 0.92
C ALA A 37 -6.39 -13.69 -0.17
N GLY A 38 -6.36 -14.33 -1.34
CA GLY A 38 -5.53 -13.94 -2.48
C GLY A 38 -4.15 -14.60 -2.48
N ARG A 39 -3.27 -14.12 -3.36
CA ARG A 39 -1.88 -14.58 -3.46
C ARG A 39 -1.06 -13.92 -2.36
N LEU A 40 -0.23 -14.68 -1.64
CA LEU A 40 0.70 -14.23 -0.59
C LEU A 40 0.08 -13.30 0.49
N PRO A 41 -1.07 -13.67 1.06
CA PRO A 41 -1.78 -12.82 2.01
C PRO A 41 -0.96 -12.54 3.28
N GLY A 42 -0.11 -13.45 3.71
CA GLY A 42 0.81 -13.28 4.84
C GLY A 42 1.82 -12.17 4.59
N THR A 43 2.43 -12.14 3.41
CA THR A 43 3.37 -11.08 2.99
C THR A 43 2.65 -9.72 2.95
N HIS A 44 1.43 -9.66 2.42
CA HIS A 44 0.64 -8.43 2.36
C HIS A 44 0.33 -7.86 3.75
N VAL A 45 -0.11 -8.71 4.68
CA VAL A 45 -0.41 -8.25 6.05
C VAL A 45 0.83 -7.88 6.82
N LEU A 46 1.94 -8.62 6.67
CA LEU A 46 3.21 -8.30 7.30
C LEU A 46 3.70 -6.90 6.88
N ARG A 47 3.70 -6.60 5.58
CA ARG A 47 4.07 -5.28 5.04
C ARG A 47 3.14 -4.17 5.52
N THR A 48 1.84 -4.44 5.58
CA THR A 48 0.84 -3.49 6.08
C THR A 48 1.04 -3.22 7.58
N MET A 49 1.33 -4.25 8.38
CA MET A 49 1.67 -4.10 9.80
C MET A 49 2.97 -3.34 10.02
N GLY A 50 4.00 -3.62 9.19
CA GLY A 50 5.27 -2.87 9.24
C GLY A 50 5.04 -1.38 9.05
N ALA A 51 4.22 -0.98 8.07
CA ALA A 51 3.86 0.43 7.86
C ALA A 51 3.10 1.05 9.05
N ALA A 52 2.22 0.28 9.71
CA ALA A 52 1.54 0.73 10.93
C ALA A 52 2.52 0.94 12.09
N VAL A 53 3.43 0.00 12.32
CA VAL A 53 4.48 0.09 13.36
C VAL A 53 5.41 1.27 13.09
N MET A 54 5.89 1.43 11.85
CA MET A 54 6.77 2.53 11.47
C MET A 54 6.12 3.90 11.71
N SER A 55 4.82 4.03 11.48
CA SER A 55 4.08 5.27 11.76
C SER A 55 4.01 5.62 13.25
N LEU A 56 4.32 4.68 14.15
CA LEU A 56 4.38 4.86 15.59
C LEU A 56 5.81 5.06 16.12
N HIS A 57 6.83 4.86 15.29
CA HIS A 57 8.22 5.02 15.67
C HIS A 57 8.52 6.50 15.95
N GLU A 58 9.29 6.77 16.99
CA GLU A 58 9.73 8.11 17.40
C GLU A 58 8.61 9.14 17.67
N VAL A 59 7.35 8.68 17.77
CA VAL A 59 6.24 9.58 18.06
C VAL A 59 6.22 9.97 19.53
N LYS A 60 6.27 11.28 19.80
CA LYS A 60 6.21 11.84 21.17
C LYS A 60 4.79 11.89 21.76
N ASP A 61 3.76 11.71 20.93
CA ASP A 61 2.37 11.65 21.40
C ASP A 61 2.13 10.34 22.17
N ASP A 62 1.60 10.42 23.37
CA ASP A 62 1.28 9.28 24.23
C ASP A 62 -0.23 9.02 24.32
N SER A 63 -1.04 9.83 23.62
CA SER A 63 -2.49 9.62 23.58
C SER A 63 -2.86 8.40 22.72
N ILE A 64 -3.66 7.49 23.27
CA ILE A 64 -4.11 6.29 22.55
C ILE A 64 -4.91 6.68 21.27
N GLY A 65 -5.66 7.78 21.30
CA GLY A 65 -6.41 8.28 20.17
C GLY A 65 -5.52 8.85 19.06
N GLY A 66 -4.44 9.57 19.41
CA GLY A 66 -3.46 10.07 18.46
C GLY A 66 -2.68 8.92 17.81
N LEU A 67 -2.17 8.00 18.64
CA LEU A 67 -1.42 6.84 18.18
C LEU A 67 -2.26 5.90 17.31
N SER A 68 -3.51 5.62 17.68
CA SER A 68 -4.38 4.76 16.88
C SER A 68 -4.72 5.36 15.51
N ARG A 69 -4.86 6.68 15.40
CA ARG A 69 -5.02 7.38 14.11
C ARG A 69 -3.76 7.29 13.26
N ARG A 70 -2.56 7.43 13.87
CA ARG A 70 -1.28 7.30 13.15
C ARG A 70 -1.09 5.89 12.63
N ALA A 71 -1.30 4.86 13.47
CA ALA A 71 -1.25 3.46 13.05
C ALA A 71 -2.24 3.18 11.91
N ALA A 72 -3.46 3.72 12.00
CA ALA A 72 -4.47 3.58 10.95
C ALA A 72 -4.02 4.25 9.64
N SER A 73 -3.42 5.44 9.70
CA SER A 73 -2.86 6.11 8.52
C SER A 73 -1.73 5.29 7.89
N GLY A 74 -0.76 4.85 8.70
CA GLY A 74 0.34 4.00 8.23
C GLY A 74 -0.16 2.71 7.59
N ALA A 75 -1.10 2.01 8.25
CA ALA A 75 -1.71 0.81 7.71
C ALA A 75 -2.44 1.06 6.38
N VAL A 76 -3.20 2.16 6.25
CA VAL A 76 -3.96 2.49 5.03
C VAL A 76 -3.04 2.78 3.85
N PHE A 77 -2.00 3.59 4.05
CA PHE A 77 -1.05 3.91 2.98
C PHE A 77 -0.12 2.74 2.66
N GLY A 78 0.29 1.97 3.66
CA GLY A 78 1.11 0.77 3.48
C GLY A 78 0.33 -0.48 3.06
N ALA A 79 -1.00 -0.41 2.93
CA ALA A 79 -1.84 -1.56 2.60
C ALA A 79 -1.47 -2.16 1.24
N ARG A 80 -1.28 -3.49 1.23
CA ARG A 80 -0.99 -4.27 0.03
C ARG A 80 -2.01 -5.40 -0.13
N GLY A 81 -2.42 -5.66 -1.36
CA GLY A 81 -3.38 -6.70 -1.67
C GLY A 81 -4.70 -6.61 -0.90
N SER A 82 -5.55 -7.59 -1.05
CA SER A 82 -6.85 -7.62 -0.37
C SER A 82 -6.73 -7.82 1.14
N ALA A 83 -5.81 -8.68 1.59
CA ALA A 83 -5.62 -8.97 3.01
C ALA A 83 -5.10 -7.75 3.78
N GLY A 84 -4.12 -7.02 3.22
CA GLY A 84 -3.60 -5.80 3.83
C GLY A 84 -4.64 -4.69 3.92
N VAL A 85 -5.49 -4.51 2.89
CA VAL A 85 -6.58 -3.52 2.92
C VAL A 85 -7.61 -3.86 4.01
N VAL A 86 -7.98 -5.14 4.18
CA VAL A 86 -8.90 -5.57 5.25
C VAL A 86 -8.30 -5.24 6.61
N LEU A 87 -7.02 -5.54 6.85
CA LEU A 87 -6.31 -5.20 8.08
C LEU A 87 -6.26 -3.68 8.31
N ALA A 88 -5.96 -2.90 7.28
CA ALA A 88 -5.94 -1.44 7.35
C ALA A 88 -7.31 -0.85 7.72
N GLN A 89 -8.42 -1.43 7.22
CA GLN A 89 -9.76 -1.01 7.63
C GLN A 89 -10.02 -1.32 9.11
N MET A 90 -9.50 -2.41 9.64
CA MET A 90 -9.57 -2.70 11.06
C MET A 90 -8.88 -1.63 11.91
N PHE A 91 -7.68 -1.20 11.52
CA PHE A 91 -7.00 -0.07 12.15
C PHE A 91 -7.80 1.24 12.04
N ARG A 92 -8.46 1.50 10.91
CA ARG A 92 -9.33 2.68 10.77
C ARG A 92 -10.50 2.66 11.75
N GLY A 93 -11.14 1.51 11.93
CA GLY A 93 -12.21 1.34 12.90
C GLY A 93 -11.73 1.56 14.33
N LEU A 94 -10.58 0.99 14.70
CA LEU A 94 -9.92 1.22 15.99
C LEU A 94 -9.64 2.72 16.21
N GLY A 95 -8.99 3.37 15.25
CA GLY A 95 -8.66 4.80 15.33
C GLY A 95 -9.91 5.70 15.45
N LYS A 96 -11.03 5.31 14.81
CA LYS A 96 -12.31 6.01 14.98
C LYS A 96 -12.88 5.81 16.39
N GLY A 97 -12.86 4.59 16.90
CA GLY A 97 -13.40 4.28 18.23
C GLY A 97 -12.62 4.89 19.39
N LEU A 98 -11.31 5.11 19.19
CA LEU A 98 -10.41 5.72 20.19
C LEU A 98 -10.21 7.23 20.01
N SER A 99 -10.86 7.84 19.02
CA SER A 99 -10.66 9.25 18.70
C SER A 99 -10.94 10.16 19.91
N GLY A 100 -10.01 11.11 20.16
CA GLY A 100 -10.10 12.09 21.24
C GLY A 100 -9.75 11.55 22.64
N LYS A 101 -9.36 10.26 22.77
CA LYS A 101 -9.01 9.69 24.06
C LYS A 101 -7.52 9.78 24.34
N TYR A 102 -7.17 10.20 25.56
CA TYR A 102 -5.80 10.14 26.03
C TYR A 102 -5.44 8.71 26.47
N ASN A 103 -6.27 8.11 27.30
CA ASN A 103 -6.29 6.70 27.65
C ASN A 103 -7.67 6.12 27.37
N ALA A 104 -7.81 4.80 27.36
CA ALA A 104 -9.10 4.14 27.19
C ALA A 104 -9.30 3.10 28.29
N THR A 105 -10.52 3.02 28.81
CA THR A 105 -10.92 1.88 29.65
C THR A 105 -11.00 0.61 28.80
N SER A 106 -10.94 -0.56 29.44
CA SER A 106 -11.11 -1.84 28.75
C SER A 106 -12.41 -1.89 27.94
N SER A 107 -13.50 -1.33 28.50
CA SER A 107 -14.79 -1.23 27.81
C SER A 107 -14.72 -0.35 26.55
N GLU A 108 -14.07 0.80 26.62
CA GLU A 108 -13.91 1.72 25.48
C GLU A 108 -13.03 1.10 24.39
N PHE A 109 -11.93 0.45 24.78
CA PHE A 109 -11.05 -0.25 23.85
C PHE A 109 -11.79 -1.43 23.18
N GLY A 110 -12.54 -2.23 23.96
CA GLY A 110 -13.33 -3.33 23.42
C GLY A 110 -14.38 -2.86 22.41
N LYS A 111 -15.05 -1.73 22.65
CA LYS A 111 -15.94 -1.08 21.67
C LYS A 111 -15.19 -0.63 20.43
N ALA A 112 -14.02 0.01 20.59
CA ALA A 112 -13.21 0.40 19.46
C ALA A 112 -12.75 -0.80 18.62
N PHE A 113 -12.41 -1.90 19.26
CA PHE A 113 -12.07 -3.16 18.59
C PHE A 113 -13.26 -3.71 17.77
N GLN A 114 -14.49 -3.65 18.30
CA GLN A 114 -15.69 -4.01 17.54
C GLN A 114 -15.88 -3.10 16.31
N TYR A 115 -15.63 -1.80 16.43
CA TYR A 115 -15.59 -0.90 15.26
C TYR A 115 -14.54 -1.35 14.23
N GLY A 116 -13.37 -1.80 14.69
CA GLY A 116 -12.34 -2.37 13.83
C GLY A 116 -12.86 -3.54 13.00
N ILE A 117 -13.49 -4.50 13.65
CA ILE A 117 -14.10 -5.67 12.99
C ILE A 117 -15.17 -5.24 11.99
N LEU A 118 -16.06 -4.31 12.38
CA LEU A 118 -17.13 -3.82 11.51
C LEU A 118 -16.58 -3.15 10.24
N TYR A 119 -15.51 -2.33 10.37
CA TYR A 119 -14.88 -1.69 9.22
C TYR A 119 -14.19 -2.69 8.29
N ALA A 120 -13.55 -3.72 8.85
CA ALA A 120 -12.96 -4.80 8.07
C ALA A 120 -14.03 -5.60 7.30
N GLN A 121 -15.16 -5.93 7.94
CA GLN A 121 -16.25 -6.67 7.30
C GLN A 121 -16.85 -5.93 6.08
N ARG A 122 -16.93 -4.60 6.11
CA ARG A 122 -17.52 -3.81 5.02
C ARG A 122 -16.76 -3.90 3.69
N VAL A 123 -15.51 -4.30 3.71
CA VAL A 123 -14.68 -4.42 2.50
C VAL A 123 -14.47 -5.87 2.07
N ILE A 124 -14.82 -6.82 2.91
CA ILE A 124 -14.81 -8.25 2.55
C ILE A 124 -16.06 -8.51 1.69
N PRO A 125 -15.91 -9.09 0.48
CA PRO A 125 -17.06 -9.47 -0.33
C PRO A 125 -17.99 -10.40 0.44
N GLU A 126 -19.29 -10.15 0.38
CA GLU A 126 -20.31 -10.96 1.06
C GLU A 126 -20.33 -12.39 0.52
N GLN A 127 -19.72 -13.27 1.27
CA GLN A 127 -19.78 -14.72 1.10
C GLN A 127 -19.98 -15.33 2.51
N PRO A 128 -21.23 -15.58 2.91
CA PRO A 128 -21.57 -15.97 4.30
C PRO A 128 -20.84 -17.21 4.80
N GLU A 129 -20.42 -18.08 3.88
CA GLU A 129 -19.78 -19.37 4.20
C GLU A 129 -18.26 -19.27 4.44
N ARG A 130 -17.66 -18.10 4.27
CA ARG A 130 -16.21 -17.96 4.48
C ARG A 130 -15.86 -18.06 5.96
N PRO A 131 -14.84 -18.87 6.34
CA PRO A 131 -14.39 -19.04 7.72
C PRO A 131 -14.12 -17.71 8.43
N ILE A 132 -13.50 -16.74 7.75
CA ILE A 132 -13.22 -15.41 8.29
C ILE A 132 -14.49 -14.67 8.76
N ILE A 133 -15.60 -14.79 8.05
CA ILE A 133 -16.87 -14.12 8.43
C ILE A 133 -17.43 -14.74 9.70
N THR A 134 -17.44 -16.07 9.78
CA THR A 134 -17.89 -16.81 10.97
C THR A 134 -17.01 -16.47 12.17
N LEU A 135 -15.69 -16.44 11.95
CA LEU A 135 -14.71 -16.07 12.97
C LEU A 135 -14.94 -14.63 13.46
N ALA A 136 -15.02 -13.66 12.56
CA ALA A 136 -15.19 -12.26 12.91
C ALA A 136 -16.43 -12.00 13.75
N LYS A 137 -17.56 -12.66 13.42
CA LYS A 137 -18.79 -12.60 14.22
C LYS A 137 -18.60 -13.19 15.61
N ALA A 138 -17.93 -14.34 15.72
CA ALA A 138 -17.68 -15.01 17.00
C ALA A 138 -16.73 -14.20 17.89
N VAL A 139 -15.63 -13.70 17.32
CA VAL A 139 -14.65 -12.82 17.99
C VAL A 139 -15.33 -11.56 18.51
N ALA A 140 -16.13 -10.88 17.68
CA ALA A 140 -16.87 -9.69 18.09
C ALA A 140 -17.85 -9.99 19.22
N LYS A 141 -18.56 -11.13 19.17
CA LYS A 141 -19.49 -11.56 20.22
C LYS A 141 -18.76 -11.90 21.52
N GLY A 142 -17.64 -12.61 21.46
CA GLY A 142 -16.80 -12.94 22.61
C GLY A 142 -16.29 -11.68 23.32
N ALA A 143 -15.71 -10.77 22.55
CA ALA A 143 -15.28 -9.46 23.05
C ALA A 143 -16.43 -8.65 23.68
N TYR A 144 -17.61 -8.63 23.05
CA TYR A 144 -18.77 -7.93 23.57
C TYR A 144 -19.23 -8.43 24.95
N HIS A 145 -19.30 -9.74 25.14
CA HIS A 145 -19.68 -10.32 26.45
C HIS A 145 -18.66 -10.00 27.53
N ALA A 146 -17.36 -10.09 27.23
CA ALA A 146 -16.31 -9.78 28.17
C ALA A 146 -16.30 -8.27 28.53
N VAL A 147 -16.54 -7.39 27.57
CA VAL A 147 -16.69 -5.94 27.80
C VAL A 147 -17.89 -5.65 28.74
N ARG A 148 -19.02 -6.31 28.51
CA ARG A 148 -20.18 -6.15 29.41
C ARG A 148 -19.98 -6.69 30.82
N ALA A 149 -19.10 -7.65 30.97
CA ALA A 149 -18.69 -8.21 32.28
C ALA A 149 -17.59 -7.36 32.95
N ASN A 150 -17.19 -6.21 32.36
CA ASN A 150 -16.12 -5.33 32.80
C ASN A 150 -14.77 -6.06 33.01
N MET A 151 -14.49 -7.03 32.15
CA MET A 151 -13.22 -7.76 32.20
C MET A 151 -12.03 -6.85 31.79
N PRO A 152 -10.82 -7.13 32.30
CA PRO A 152 -9.59 -6.50 31.81
C PRO A 152 -9.34 -6.77 30.34
N ILE A 153 -8.51 -5.95 29.69
CA ILE A 153 -8.27 -6.07 28.22
C ILE A 153 -7.67 -7.42 27.83
N SER A 154 -6.78 -8.00 28.62
CA SER A 154 -6.20 -9.33 28.37
C SER A 154 -7.31 -10.39 28.28
N GLU A 155 -8.21 -10.39 29.26
CA GLU A 155 -9.34 -11.33 29.30
C GLU A 155 -10.36 -11.06 28.17
N ILE A 156 -10.54 -9.79 27.75
CA ILE A 156 -11.37 -9.46 26.58
C ILE A 156 -10.77 -10.08 25.31
N LEU A 157 -9.46 -9.97 25.12
CA LEU A 157 -8.76 -10.56 23.96
C LEU A 157 -8.79 -12.10 24.02
N GLU A 158 -8.57 -12.70 25.19
CA GLU A 158 -8.66 -14.15 25.39
C GLU A 158 -10.06 -14.68 25.13
N ALA A 159 -11.10 -14.00 25.63
CA ALA A 159 -12.49 -14.35 25.38
C ALA A 159 -12.84 -14.25 23.86
N ALA A 160 -12.32 -13.24 23.17
CA ALA A 160 -12.46 -13.08 21.75
C ALA A 160 -11.79 -14.22 20.96
N ILE A 161 -10.54 -14.57 21.32
CA ILE A 161 -9.77 -15.67 20.71
C ILE A 161 -10.51 -17.00 20.96
N SER A 162 -10.88 -17.30 22.21
CA SER A 162 -11.58 -18.54 22.58
C SER A 162 -12.93 -18.70 21.85
N ALA A 163 -13.71 -17.61 21.75
CA ALA A 163 -14.97 -17.63 21.00
C ALA A 163 -14.74 -17.92 19.52
N GLY A 164 -13.68 -17.36 18.93
CA GLY A 164 -13.27 -17.60 17.55
C GLY A 164 -12.83 -19.05 17.32
N GLU A 165 -12.00 -19.61 18.20
CA GLU A 165 -11.54 -21.00 18.12
C GLU A 165 -12.70 -21.99 18.18
N LYS A 166 -13.65 -21.78 19.10
CA LYS A 166 -14.88 -22.58 19.19
C LYS A 166 -15.75 -22.51 17.93
N ALA A 167 -15.79 -21.35 17.29
CA ALA A 167 -16.56 -21.17 16.06
C ALA A 167 -15.87 -21.87 14.87
N LEU A 168 -14.54 -21.76 14.73
CA LEU A 168 -13.81 -22.44 13.67
C LEU A 168 -13.82 -23.96 13.82
N ALA A 169 -13.75 -24.47 15.05
CA ALA A 169 -13.87 -25.91 15.29
C ALA A 169 -15.17 -26.50 14.71
N LYS A 170 -16.27 -25.73 14.73
CA LYS A 170 -17.54 -26.12 14.12
C LYS A 170 -17.53 -26.08 12.59
N VAL A 171 -16.76 -25.15 12.01
CA VAL A 171 -16.61 -25.04 10.55
C VAL A 171 -15.66 -26.10 10.00
N GLY A 172 -14.77 -26.65 10.82
CA GLY A 172 -13.82 -27.71 10.47
C GLY A 172 -12.70 -27.30 9.51
N ARG A 173 -12.55 -26.00 9.20
CA ARG A 173 -11.52 -25.46 8.32
C ARG A 173 -11.11 -24.04 8.73
N GLU A 174 -9.86 -23.70 8.47
CA GLU A 174 -9.28 -22.37 8.66
C GLU A 174 -8.79 -21.84 7.30
N ASP A 175 -9.23 -20.64 6.92
CA ASP A 175 -8.71 -19.93 5.75
C ASP A 175 -7.63 -18.90 6.16
N ALA A 176 -6.94 -18.32 5.16
CA ALA A 176 -5.91 -17.33 5.42
C ALA A 176 -6.44 -16.11 6.20
N GLY A 177 -7.67 -15.67 5.93
CA GLY A 177 -8.29 -14.56 6.64
C GLY A 177 -8.52 -14.85 8.12
N ALA A 178 -8.97 -16.06 8.45
CA ALA A 178 -9.15 -16.51 9.84
C ALA A 178 -7.78 -16.57 10.56
N ARG A 179 -6.76 -17.11 9.90
CA ARG A 179 -5.40 -17.15 10.46
C ARG A 179 -4.86 -15.75 10.73
N ILE A 180 -5.01 -14.82 9.79
CA ILE A 180 -4.62 -13.40 9.94
C ILE A 180 -5.25 -12.78 11.19
N MET A 181 -6.55 -12.98 11.39
CA MET A 181 -7.25 -12.43 12.56
C MET A 181 -6.73 -13.03 13.88
N PHE A 182 -6.50 -14.33 13.94
CA PHE A 182 -5.90 -14.95 15.13
C PHE A 182 -4.48 -14.49 15.39
N THR A 183 -3.64 -14.42 14.35
CA THR A 183 -2.25 -13.91 14.47
C THR A 183 -2.26 -12.49 15.03
N PHE A 184 -3.14 -11.62 14.51
CA PHE A 184 -3.31 -10.27 15.03
C PHE A 184 -3.69 -10.23 16.52
N LEU A 185 -4.73 -10.97 16.90
CA LEU A 185 -5.23 -11.00 18.29
C LEU A 185 -4.20 -11.56 19.27
N LYS A 186 -3.59 -12.71 18.92
CA LYS A 186 -2.54 -13.36 19.74
C LYS A 186 -1.33 -12.45 19.88
N GLY A 187 -0.94 -11.76 18.81
CA GLY A 187 0.16 -10.81 18.86
C GLY A 187 -0.15 -9.59 19.72
N CYS A 188 -1.36 -9.04 19.65
CA CYS A 188 -1.80 -7.97 20.56
C CYS A 188 -1.72 -8.39 22.03
N LEU A 189 -2.16 -9.59 22.36
CA LEU A 189 -2.11 -10.14 23.73
C LEU A 189 -0.66 -10.30 24.19
N LYS A 190 0.21 -10.93 23.40
CA LYS A 190 1.66 -11.07 23.68
C LYS A 190 2.33 -9.70 23.86
N GLY A 191 1.94 -8.71 23.06
CA GLY A 191 2.45 -7.35 23.18
C GLY A 191 2.10 -6.69 24.50
N LEU A 192 0.89 -6.89 25.01
CA LEU A 192 0.50 -6.42 26.35
C LEU A 192 1.37 -7.03 27.47
N ASP A 193 1.72 -8.29 27.33
CA ASP A 193 2.57 -9.03 28.27
C ASP A 193 4.06 -8.69 28.15
N GLY A 194 4.44 -7.88 27.15
CA GLY A 194 5.83 -7.53 26.87
C GLY A 194 6.60 -8.61 26.10
N ASN A 195 5.94 -9.68 25.66
CA ASN A 195 6.52 -10.79 24.92
C ASN A 195 6.50 -10.53 23.41
N PHE A 196 7.39 -9.68 22.92
CA PHE A 196 7.56 -9.42 21.51
C PHE A 196 8.99 -8.98 21.17
N VAL A 197 9.40 -9.21 19.92
CA VAL A 197 10.65 -8.68 19.39
C VAL A 197 10.46 -7.20 19.11
N SER A 198 11.38 -6.35 19.60
CA SER A 198 11.28 -4.92 19.32
C SER A 198 11.30 -4.66 17.80
N PRO A 199 10.35 -3.91 17.24
CA PRO A 199 10.34 -3.59 15.82
C PRO A 199 11.64 -2.93 15.35
N ALA A 200 12.27 -2.10 16.21
CA ALA A 200 13.56 -1.48 15.90
C ALA A 200 14.66 -2.51 15.66
N VAL A 201 14.67 -3.62 16.40
CA VAL A 201 15.63 -4.72 16.22
C VAL A 201 15.32 -5.49 14.93
N SER A 202 14.06 -5.81 14.66
CA SER A 202 13.68 -6.51 13.43
C SER A 202 13.94 -5.67 12.17
N LEU A 203 13.69 -4.36 12.23
CA LEU A 203 14.02 -3.40 11.18
C LEU A 203 15.53 -3.30 10.95
N SER A 204 16.33 -3.20 12.03
CA SER A 204 17.80 -3.11 11.94
C SER A 204 18.45 -4.40 11.45
N LEU A 205 17.85 -5.56 11.70
CA LEU A 205 18.31 -6.86 11.23
C LEU A 205 17.86 -7.18 9.80
N GLY A 206 17.10 -6.28 9.15
CA GLY A 206 16.57 -6.51 7.81
C GLY A 206 15.54 -7.66 7.75
N LEU A 207 15.02 -8.10 8.89
CA LEU A 207 14.02 -9.18 8.97
C LEU A 207 12.68 -8.82 8.33
N GLU A 208 12.48 -7.56 7.98
CA GLU A 208 11.35 -7.09 7.15
C GLU A 208 11.53 -7.33 5.66
N SER A 209 12.76 -7.60 5.24
CA SER A 209 13.02 -8.03 3.89
C SER A 209 12.77 -9.53 3.81
N PRO A 210 11.80 -10.00 3.02
CA PRO A 210 11.78 -11.37 2.54
C PRO A 210 12.95 -11.61 1.57
N GLN A 211 14.09 -10.95 1.79
CA GLN A 211 15.19 -10.80 0.83
C GLN A 211 16.44 -11.58 1.19
N SER A 212 16.34 -12.60 2.02
CA SER A 212 17.40 -13.62 2.03
C SER A 212 17.26 -14.48 0.77
N GLY A 213 17.69 -13.93 -0.36
CA GLY A 213 17.73 -14.64 -1.65
C GLY A 213 17.14 -13.91 -2.85
N MET A 214 16.42 -12.80 -2.66
CA MET A 214 15.99 -11.95 -3.78
C MET A 214 17.02 -10.83 -4.03
N PRO A 215 17.32 -10.53 -5.33
CA PRO A 215 18.12 -9.34 -5.66
C PRO A 215 17.47 -8.11 -5.03
N ASP A 216 18.25 -7.30 -4.34
CA ASP A 216 17.78 -6.01 -3.80
C ASP A 216 17.14 -5.21 -4.95
N PRO A 217 15.82 -4.92 -4.92
CA PRO A 217 15.20 -4.15 -5.99
C PRO A 217 15.86 -2.78 -6.19
N ARG A 218 16.64 -2.29 -5.21
CA ARG A 218 17.46 -1.10 -5.33
C ARG A 218 18.66 -1.29 -6.25
N ASN A 219 19.20 -2.51 -6.36
CA ASN A 219 20.32 -2.82 -7.26
C ASN A 219 19.88 -3.09 -8.70
N ASP A 220 18.58 -3.23 -8.93
CA ASP A 220 18.04 -3.62 -10.23
C ASP A 220 17.32 -2.47 -10.97
N VAL A 221 17.20 -1.29 -10.35
CA VAL A 221 16.75 -0.09 -11.05
C VAL A 221 17.88 0.41 -11.95
N VAL A 222 17.79 0.07 -13.22
CA VAL A 222 18.66 0.62 -14.24
C VAL A 222 18.42 2.12 -14.33
N ARG A 223 19.08 2.91 -13.45
CA ARG A 223 18.99 4.38 -13.33
C ARG A 223 18.03 4.84 -12.23
N PRO A 224 18.50 4.86 -10.96
CA PRO A 224 17.69 5.08 -9.78
C PRO A 224 17.15 6.50 -9.60
N TYR A 225 17.60 7.48 -10.38
CA TYR A 225 17.21 8.87 -10.21
C TYR A 225 16.40 9.41 -11.38
N CYS A 226 15.23 9.97 -11.09
CA CYS A 226 14.48 10.84 -11.98
C CYS A 226 14.97 12.28 -11.77
N VAL A 227 15.43 12.92 -12.84
CA VAL A 227 15.88 14.32 -12.84
C VAL A 227 14.97 15.12 -13.74
N ARG A 228 14.39 16.20 -13.19
CA ARG A 228 13.58 17.18 -13.92
C ARG A 228 14.10 18.57 -13.65
N PHE A 229 14.18 19.38 -14.69
CA PHE A 229 14.54 20.79 -14.59
C PHE A 229 14.07 21.56 -15.82
N THR A 230 14.02 22.87 -15.72
CA THR A 230 13.78 23.78 -16.85
C THR A 230 15.04 24.61 -17.10
N VAL A 231 15.56 24.58 -18.33
CA VAL A 231 16.65 25.45 -18.79
C VAL A 231 16.02 26.72 -19.38
N TYR A 232 16.40 27.87 -18.86
CA TYR A 232 15.99 29.16 -19.39
C TYR A 232 17.07 29.77 -20.28
N ASN A 233 16.64 30.56 -21.26
CA ASN A 233 17.53 31.21 -22.22
C ASN A 233 18.54 30.21 -22.83
N LEU A 234 18.01 29.08 -23.30
CA LEU A 234 18.79 27.99 -23.85
C LEU A 234 19.79 28.47 -24.91
N LYS A 235 21.07 28.13 -24.74
CA LYS A 235 22.15 28.49 -25.60
C LYS A 235 22.40 27.49 -26.74
N ALA A 236 21.79 26.32 -26.67
CA ALA A 236 21.86 25.26 -27.68
C ALA A 236 20.48 25.02 -28.28
N ASP A 237 20.41 24.40 -29.45
CA ASP A 237 19.15 23.94 -29.99
C ASP A 237 18.69 22.66 -29.30
N ILE A 238 17.39 22.42 -29.33
CA ILE A 238 16.74 21.29 -28.61
C ILE A 238 17.26 19.93 -29.06
N PRO A 239 17.47 19.66 -30.37
CA PRO A 239 18.07 18.41 -30.83
C PRO A 239 19.46 18.13 -30.26
N GLU A 240 20.30 19.14 -30.16
CA GLU A 240 21.63 18.99 -29.58
C GLU A 240 21.58 18.73 -28.06
N LEU A 241 20.71 19.43 -27.35
CA LEU A 241 20.43 19.18 -25.93
C LEU A 241 19.95 17.75 -25.71
N GLU A 242 18.99 17.28 -26.48
CA GLU A 242 18.47 15.92 -26.40
C GLU A 242 19.55 14.87 -26.69
N LYS A 243 20.40 15.11 -27.69
CA LYS A 243 21.52 14.23 -28.04
C LYS A 243 22.53 14.12 -26.91
N GLN A 244 22.93 15.25 -26.31
CA GLN A 244 23.85 15.24 -25.17
C GLN A 244 23.25 14.56 -23.93
N MET A 245 21.96 14.74 -23.67
CA MET A 245 21.29 14.06 -22.56
C MET A 245 21.16 12.54 -22.76
N LYS A 246 21.10 12.07 -24.00
CA LYS A 246 21.11 10.64 -24.33
C LYS A 246 22.40 9.93 -23.94
N GLU A 247 23.50 10.65 -23.72
CA GLU A 247 24.72 10.07 -23.16
C GLU A 247 24.57 9.63 -21.70
N TYR A 248 23.69 10.29 -20.95
CA TYR A 248 23.43 10.00 -19.54
C TYR A 248 22.19 9.14 -19.32
N SER A 249 21.36 8.98 -20.35
CA SER A 249 20.07 8.31 -20.21
C SER A 249 19.56 7.72 -21.53
N SER A 250 19.02 6.52 -21.47
CA SER A 250 18.22 5.96 -22.58
C SER A 250 16.81 6.57 -22.65
N PHE A 251 16.35 7.19 -21.56
CA PHE A 251 15.06 7.86 -21.46
C PHE A 251 15.30 9.35 -21.23
N VAL A 252 15.10 10.15 -22.27
CA VAL A 252 15.21 11.61 -22.24
C VAL A 252 13.99 12.20 -22.92
N LEU A 253 13.34 13.10 -22.20
CA LEU A 253 12.25 13.91 -22.72
C LEU A 253 12.64 15.38 -22.66
N VAL A 254 12.60 16.06 -23.80
CA VAL A 254 12.85 17.49 -23.88
C VAL A 254 11.60 18.17 -24.47
N GLN A 255 11.01 19.09 -23.71
CA GLN A 255 9.85 19.86 -24.14
C GLN A 255 10.23 21.32 -24.39
N PRO A 256 10.01 21.86 -25.58
CA PRO A 256 10.19 23.29 -25.84
C PRO A 256 9.30 24.13 -24.92
N LYS A 257 9.84 25.25 -24.43
CA LYS A 257 9.14 26.32 -23.72
C LYS A 257 9.44 27.65 -24.43
N GLU A 258 8.60 28.66 -24.20
CA GLU A 258 8.75 29.98 -24.85
C GLU A 258 10.16 30.61 -24.72
N ARG A 259 10.89 30.33 -23.66
CA ARG A 259 12.23 30.84 -23.39
C ARG A 259 13.21 29.77 -22.93
N GLY A 260 13.10 28.54 -23.46
CA GLY A 260 13.99 27.45 -23.07
C GLY A 260 13.43 26.08 -23.31
N ALA A 261 13.74 25.13 -22.43
CA ALA A 261 13.25 23.76 -22.53
C ALA A 261 13.05 23.14 -21.13
N ALA A 262 12.00 22.38 -20.96
CA ALA A 262 11.85 21.49 -19.82
C ALA A 262 12.47 20.13 -20.15
N VAL A 263 13.28 19.61 -19.25
CA VAL A 263 14.00 18.34 -19.42
C VAL A 263 13.59 17.37 -18.34
N HIS A 264 13.35 16.14 -18.73
CA HIS A 264 13.08 15.02 -17.83
C HIS A 264 13.88 13.81 -18.31
N LEU A 265 14.66 13.21 -17.42
CA LEU A 265 15.43 12.00 -17.72
C LEU A 265 15.65 11.14 -16.48
N HIS A 266 16.02 9.88 -16.72
CA HIS A 266 16.37 8.94 -15.67
C HIS A 266 17.86 8.59 -15.75
N THR A 267 18.60 8.69 -14.66
CA THR A 267 20.06 8.53 -14.66
C THR A 267 20.60 7.94 -13.36
N ASP A 268 21.78 7.33 -13.44
CA ASP A 268 22.57 6.91 -12.28
C ASP A 268 23.39 8.06 -11.69
N HIS A 269 23.57 9.14 -12.49
CA HIS A 269 24.47 10.26 -12.16
C HIS A 269 23.75 11.62 -12.22
N PRO A 270 22.79 11.89 -11.31
CA PRO A 270 22.00 13.12 -11.35
C PRO A 270 22.86 14.39 -11.24
N GLY A 271 23.98 14.34 -10.50
CA GLY A 271 24.89 15.45 -10.38
C GLY A 271 25.54 15.83 -11.71
N LYS A 272 26.01 14.86 -12.51
CA LYS A 272 26.60 15.10 -13.82
C LYS A 272 25.61 15.71 -14.81
N VAL A 273 24.36 15.26 -14.76
CA VAL A 273 23.29 15.81 -15.60
C VAL A 273 23.05 17.28 -15.28
N ILE A 274 22.96 17.62 -14.00
CA ILE A 274 22.72 19.00 -13.55
C ILE A 274 23.91 19.87 -13.91
N GLU A 275 25.15 19.40 -13.70
CA GLU A 275 26.37 20.10 -14.05
C GLU A 275 26.44 20.41 -15.54
N GLN A 276 26.15 19.42 -16.39
CA GLN A 276 26.07 19.60 -17.84
C GLN A 276 24.97 20.61 -18.22
N ALA A 277 23.81 20.51 -17.59
CA ALA A 277 22.67 21.36 -17.89
C ALA A 277 22.92 22.85 -17.57
N VAL A 278 23.69 23.15 -16.53
CA VAL A 278 24.10 24.54 -16.18
C VAL A 278 24.85 25.20 -17.33
N GLY A 279 25.59 24.44 -18.09
CA GLY A 279 26.32 24.95 -19.28
C GLY A 279 25.42 25.51 -20.38
N TRP A 280 24.17 25.04 -20.46
CA TRP A 280 23.17 25.47 -21.47
C TRP A 280 22.40 26.73 -21.10
N GLY A 281 22.30 27.01 -19.81
CA GLY A 281 21.59 28.20 -19.32
C GLY A 281 21.19 28.07 -17.84
N PRO A 282 20.58 29.12 -17.28
CA PRO A 282 20.10 29.07 -15.91
C PRO A 282 19.02 28.00 -15.74
N LEU A 283 19.13 27.22 -14.67
CA LEU A 283 18.17 26.15 -14.34
C LEU A 283 17.13 26.65 -13.33
N LYS A 284 15.90 26.20 -13.52
CA LYS A 284 14.79 26.35 -12.57
C LYS A 284 14.07 25.01 -12.36
N ASP A 285 13.31 24.95 -11.26
CA ASP A 285 12.45 23.81 -10.94
C ASP A 285 13.22 22.48 -10.99
N ILE A 286 14.42 22.46 -10.37
CA ILE A 286 15.27 21.28 -10.32
C ILE A 286 14.69 20.32 -9.29
N HIS A 287 14.29 19.14 -9.76
CA HIS A 287 13.81 18.04 -8.93
C HIS A 287 14.66 16.79 -9.21
N VAL A 288 15.19 16.21 -8.14
CA VAL A 288 15.88 14.91 -8.18
C VAL A 288 15.11 13.99 -7.24
N THR A 289 14.52 12.93 -7.79
CA THR A 289 13.77 11.95 -7.02
C THR A 289 14.46 10.61 -7.10
N ASN A 290 14.71 9.97 -5.96
CA ASN A 290 15.19 8.60 -5.92
C ASN A 290 14.04 7.66 -6.26
N MET A 291 14.07 7.03 -7.42
CA MET A 291 13.01 6.13 -7.90
C MET A 291 13.05 4.75 -7.23
N SER A 292 14.11 4.44 -6.46
CA SER A 292 14.13 3.22 -5.66
C SER A 292 13.16 3.25 -4.47
N GLU A 293 12.70 4.44 -4.08
CA GLU A 293 11.73 4.63 -2.98
C GLU A 293 10.27 4.73 -3.47
N SER A 294 10.04 5.14 -4.72
CA SER A 294 8.72 5.14 -5.34
C SER A 294 8.83 5.00 -6.86
N HIS A 295 8.48 3.83 -7.35
CA HIS A 295 8.74 3.43 -8.74
C HIS A 295 7.62 3.88 -9.67
N VAL A 296 7.77 5.04 -10.28
CA VAL A 296 7.03 5.42 -11.48
C VAL A 296 7.96 5.25 -12.68
N LEU A 297 7.79 4.16 -13.41
CA LEU A 297 8.52 3.89 -14.65
C LEU A 297 7.73 4.42 -15.84
N GLY A 298 8.31 5.33 -16.58
CA GLY A 298 7.79 5.79 -17.87
C GLY A 298 6.69 6.85 -17.77
N VAL A 299 7.06 8.03 -18.22
CA VAL A 299 6.13 9.12 -18.45
C VAL A 299 6.41 9.69 -19.82
N HIS A 300 5.41 9.67 -20.65
CA HIS A 300 5.47 10.24 -21.97
C HIS A 300 4.79 11.62 -22.01
N GLY A 301 5.54 12.64 -22.34
CA GLY A 301 5.05 13.79 -23.01
C GLY A 301 4.37 14.87 -22.17
N ALA A 302 3.72 15.77 -22.84
CA ALA A 302 2.96 16.89 -22.34
C ALA A 302 1.82 16.45 -21.39
N LEU A 303 1.33 17.37 -20.56
CA LEU A 303 0.11 17.19 -19.79
C LEU A 303 -1.00 16.57 -20.65
N LEU A 304 -1.34 15.34 -20.34
CA LEU A 304 -2.41 14.63 -21.03
C LEU A 304 -3.74 14.93 -20.33
N PRO A 305 -4.85 15.03 -21.04
CA PRO A 305 -6.17 15.10 -20.42
C PRO A 305 -6.44 13.87 -19.55
N THR A 306 -6.01 12.70 -20.03
CA THR A 306 -6.16 11.42 -19.33
C THR A 306 -4.94 10.53 -19.57
N ALA A 307 -4.38 9.98 -18.51
CA ALA A 307 -3.27 9.01 -18.57
C ALA A 307 -3.67 7.62 -18.10
N LEU A 308 -3.11 6.59 -18.74
CA LEU A 308 -3.18 5.22 -18.25
C LEU A 308 -2.12 4.98 -17.17
N LEU A 309 -2.54 4.41 -16.05
CA LEU A 309 -1.66 3.94 -14.97
C LEU A 309 -1.85 2.42 -14.78
N ALA A 310 -0.77 1.68 -14.89
CA ALA A 310 -0.77 0.23 -14.66
C ALA A 310 0.34 -0.18 -13.71
N VAL A 311 0.24 -1.39 -13.18
CA VAL A 311 1.26 -2.00 -12.33
C VAL A 311 1.96 -3.11 -13.09
N ALA A 312 3.28 -3.14 -13.03
CA ALA A 312 4.11 -4.21 -13.56
C ALA A 312 4.69 -5.04 -12.42
N GLU A 313 4.71 -6.36 -12.56
CA GLU A 313 5.35 -7.27 -11.59
C GLU A 313 6.88 -7.28 -11.72
N ASN A 314 7.36 -7.05 -12.94
CA ASN A 314 8.79 -7.11 -13.27
C ASN A 314 9.12 -6.19 -14.45
N LYS A 315 10.42 -6.07 -14.74
CA LYS A 315 10.95 -5.20 -15.81
C LYS A 315 10.47 -5.58 -17.22
N VAL A 316 10.27 -6.87 -17.48
CA VAL A 316 9.81 -7.34 -18.80
C VAL A 316 8.39 -6.85 -19.04
N GLN A 317 7.50 -7.07 -18.07
CA GLN A 317 6.13 -6.58 -18.15
C GLN A 317 6.06 -5.05 -18.19
N ALA A 318 6.95 -4.36 -17.45
CA ALA A 318 7.00 -2.89 -17.50
C ALA A 318 7.30 -2.39 -18.92
N ARG A 319 8.26 -3.02 -19.63
CA ARG A 319 8.56 -2.68 -21.03
C ARG A 319 7.39 -2.97 -21.96
N GLU A 320 6.77 -4.14 -21.83
CA GLU A 320 5.59 -4.51 -22.61
C GLU A 320 4.44 -3.50 -22.43
N LEU A 321 4.16 -3.10 -21.20
CA LEU A 321 3.15 -2.09 -20.89
C LEU A 321 3.51 -0.72 -21.49
N GLN A 322 4.78 -0.33 -21.44
CA GLN A 322 5.26 0.91 -22.02
C GLN A 322 5.13 0.90 -23.56
N GLU A 323 5.51 -0.19 -24.22
CA GLU A 323 5.38 -0.37 -25.66
C GLU A 323 3.91 -0.37 -26.13
N THR A 324 2.99 -0.82 -25.27
CA THR A 324 1.55 -0.81 -25.55
C THR A 324 0.87 0.54 -25.27
N GLY A 325 1.60 1.56 -24.79
CA GLY A 325 1.09 2.92 -24.60
C GLY A 325 0.59 3.22 -23.19
N VAL A 326 0.96 2.43 -22.18
CA VAL A 326 0.72 2.81 -20.77
C VAL A 326 1.65 3.96 -20.39
N HIS A 327 1.07 5.04 -19.85
CA HIS A 327 1.78 6.30 -19.58
C HIS A 327 2.53 6.28 -18.24
N VAL A 328 1.94 5.67 -17.22
CA VAL A 328 2.50 5.59 -15.86
C VAL A 328 2.53 4.14 -15.42
N ILE A 329 3.71 3.64 -15.08
CA ILE A 329 3.90 2.27 -14.65
C ILE A 329 4.42 2.26 -13.22
N VAL A 330 3.65 1.64 -12.31
CA VAL A 330 4.05 1.39 -10.94
C VAL A 330 4.72 0.02 -10.88
N ASN A 331 5.94 -0.03 -10.37
CA ASN A 331 6.61 -1.30 -10.16
C ASN A 331 6.06 -1.98 -8.90
N GLY A 332 5.24 -3.00 -9.09
CA GLY A 332 4.83 -3.90 -8.02
C GLY A 332 5.83 -5.05 -7.97
N SER A 333 6.45 -5.33 -6.82
CA SER A 333 7.25 -6.55 -6.69
C SER A 333 6.37 -7.78 -6.92
N GLU A 334 6.93 -8.85 -7.52
CA GLU A 334 6.21 -10.09 -7.79
C GLU A 334 5.51 -10.67 -6.55
N ASP A 335 6.09 -10.42 -5.36
CA ASP A 335 5.63 -11.02 -4.11
C ASP A 335 4.67 -10.16 -3.29
N ALA A 336 4.74 -8.83 -3.43
CA ALA A 336 3.99 -7.95 -2.54
C ALA A 336 2.94 -7.07 -3.24
N GLY A 337 3.02 -6.93 -4.57
CA GLY A 337 2.18 -5.98 -5.30
C GLY A 337 2.39 -4.52 -4.86
N PRO A 338 1.64 -3.58 -5.44
CA PRO A 338 1.75 -2.17 -5.07
C PRO A 338 1.08 -1.89 -3.73
N SER A 339 1.66 -0.97 -2.94
CA SER A 339 0.97 -0.36 -1.81
C SER A 339 -0.02 0.70 -2.29
N VAL A 340 -0.96 1.04 -1.43
CA VAL A 340 -1.89 2.18 -1.70
C VAL A 340 -1.10 3.48 -1.84
N ALA A 341 -0.01 3.68 -1.07
CA ALA A 341 0.83 4.86 -1.18
C ALA A 341 1.51 4.98 -2.54
N GLU A 342 2.05 3.89 -3.07
CA GLU A 342 2.68 3.86 -4.39
C GLU A 342 1.67 4.21 -5.51
N LEU A 343 0.45 3.66 -5.44
CA LEU A 343 -0.63 3.99 -6.38
C LEU A 343 -1.06 5.46 -6.28
N VAL A 344 -1.19 5.98 -5.06
CA VAL A 344 -1.55 7.39 -4.81
C VAL A 344 -0.44 8.32 -5.32
N SER A 345 0.82 8.02 -5.01
CA SER A 345 1.97 8.81 -5.46
C SER A 345 2.08 8.84 -6.99
N ALA A 346 1.86 7.70 -7.64
CA ALA A 346 1.89 7.59 -9.10
C ALA A 346 0.83 8.48 -9.78
N ALA A 347 -0.37 8.58 -9.22
CA ALA A 347 -1.44 9.44 -9.71
C ALA A 347 -1.25 10.93 -9.35
N HIS A 348 -0.31 11.27 -8.46
CA HIS A 348 0.11 12.65 -8.18
C HIS A 348 1.32 13.11 -9.02
N SER A 349 1.71 12.32 -10.01
CA SER A 349 2.90 12.61 -10.82
C SER A 349 2.76 13.80 -11.78
N ASP A 350 1.65 14.53 -11.76
CA ASP A 350 1.34 15.76 -12.54
C ASP A 350 1.48 15.62 -14.07
N PHE A 351 1.31 14.42 -14.60
CA PHE A 351 1.39 14.14 -16.03
C PHE A 351 0.05 14.23 -16.75
N ALA A 352 -1.03 14.14 -16.00
CA ALA A 352 -2.37 14.21 -16.55
C ALA A 352 -3.34 14.87 -15.56
N ASP A 353 -4.40 15.45 -16.12
CA ASP A 353 -5.51 15.98 -15.32
C ASP A 353 -6.28 14.85 -14.63
N SER A 354 -6.39 13.71 -15.29
CA SER A 354 -7.05 12.51 -14.79
C SER A 354 -6.28 11.23 -15.12
N TYR A 355 -6.52 10.16 -14.35
CA TYR A 355 -5.88 8.88 -14.55
C TYR A 355 -6.90 7.75 -14.63
N ILE A 356 -6.64 6.77 -15.49
CA ILE A 356 -7.34 5.49 -15.49
C ILE A 356 -6.37 4.43 -14.96
N MET A 357 -6.61 3.94 -13.76
CA MET A 357 -5.82 2.86 -13.16
C MET A 357 -6.33 1.51 -13.63
N ILE A 358 -5.45 0.66 -14.14
CA ILE A 358 -5.76 -0.68 -14.62
C ILE A 358 -5.21 -1.70 -13.63
N ALA A 359 -6.10 -2.39 -12.93
CA ALA A 359 -5.74 -3.53 -12.09
C ALA A 359 -5.83 -4.83 -12.88
N TRP A 360 -4.78 -5.65 -12.87
CA TRP A 360 -4.67 -6.88 -13.68
C TRP A 360 -4.94 -8.18 -12.89
N SER A 361 -5.23 -8.07 -11.59
CA SER A 361 -5.53 -9.22 -10.71
C SER A 361 -6.54 -8.84 -9.64
N ARG A 362 -7.45 -9.77 -9.34
CA ARG A 362 -8.44 -9.64 -8.24
C ARG A 362 -7.79 -9.36 -6.89
N ASP A 363 -6.56 -9.83 -6.67
CA ASP A 363 -5.83 -9.67 -5.40
C ASP A 363 -5.54 -8.21 -5.08
N PHE A 364 -5.41 -7.36 -6.10
CA PHE A 364 -5.11 -5.94 -5.92
C PHE A 364 -6.32 -5.03 -5.99
N TRP A 365 -7.49 -5.52 -6.39
CA TRP A 365 -8.69 -4.69 -6.57
C TRP A 365 -9.03 -3.82 -5.36
N LEU A 366 -8.87 -4.36 -4.14
CA LEU A 366 -9.14 -3.56 -2.93
C LEU A 366 -8.12 -2.44 -2.74
N ALA A 367 -6.84 -2.66 -3.03
CA ALA A 367 -5.80 -1.63 -2.97
C ALA A 367 -6.07 -0.50 -3.98
N PHE A 368 -6.43 -0.84 -5.22
CA PHE A 368 -6.82 0.13 -6.25
C PHE A 368 -8.09 0.91 -5.88
N ARG A 369 -9.11 0.24 -5.36
CA ARG A 369 -10.32 0.92 -4.86
C ARG A 369 -10.03 1.83 -3.68
N GLN A 370 -9.11 1.44 -2.80
CA GLN A 370 -8.67 2.29 -1.69
C GLN A 370 -7.91 3.51 -2.19
N ALA A 371 -7.00 3.35 -3.15
CA ALA A 371 -6.28 4.46 -3.80
C ALA A 371 -7.26 5.42 -4.50
N LYS A 372 -8.22 4.92 -5.29
CA LYS A 372 -9.28 5.74 -5.90
C LYS A 372 -10.05 6.54 -4.85
N ARG A 373 -10.40 5.93 -3.72
CA ARG A 373 -11.12 6.63 -2.64
C ARG A 373 -10.33 7.79 -2.05
N LEU A 374 -9.01 7.68 -1.98
CA LEU A 374 -8.11 8.74 -1.49
C LEU A 374 -7.91 9.85 -2.53
N LEU A 375 -7.86 9.49 -3.82
CA LEU A 375 -7.61 10.40 -4.94
C LEU A 375 -8.87 11.11 -5.45
N GLY A 376 -10.05 10.58 -5.12
CA GLY A 376 -11.33 11.17 -5.52
C GLY A 376 -11.58 11.11 -7.03
N GLY A 377 -12.16 12.17 -7.59
CA GLY A 377 -12.60 12.23 -8.99
C GLY A 377 -11.48 12.30 -10.04
N ARG A 378 -10.22 12.46 -9.63
CA ARG A 378 -9.07 12.46 -10.55
C ARG A 378 -8.75 11.08 -11.11
N VAL A 379 -9.31 10.02 -10.57
CA VAL A 379 -8.95 8.65 -10.92
C VAL A 379 -10.17 7.81 -11.18
N GLU A 380 -10.14 7.10 -12.30
CA GLU A 380 -11.07 6.04 -12.66
C GLU A 380 -10.38 4.68 -12.61
N LEU A 381 -11.17 3.58 -12.51
CA LEU A 381 -10.64 2.22 -12.43
C LEU A 381 -11.19 1.35 -13.55
N VAL A 382 -10.29 0.55 -14.14
CA VAL A 382 -10.64 -0.61 -14.95
C VAL A 382 -10.07 -1.84 -14.26
N LEU A 383 -10.95 -2.77 -13.87
CA LEU A 383 -10.61 -3.94 -13.08
C LEU A 383 -10.55 -5.16 -14.00
N CYS A 384 -9.35 -5.73 -14.15
CA CYS A 384 -9.08 -6.92 -14.92
C CYS A 384 -8.77 -8.10 -13.98
N GLU A 385 -9.07 -9.32 -14.40
CA GLU A 385 -8.80 -10.54 -13.64
C GLU A 385 -7.44 -11.14 -13.99
N ASP A 386 -6.96 -10.85 -15.19
CA ASP A 386 -5.71 -11.39 -15.74
C ASP A 386 -5.03 -10.41 -16.71
N LYS A 387 -3.86 -10.82 -17.18
CA LYS A 387 -3.04 -10.03 -18.14
C LYS A 387 -3.68 -9.91 -19.53
N LYS A 388 -4.49 -10.89 -19.96
CA LYS A 388 -5.18 -10.86 -21.26
C LYS A 388 -6.23 -9.75 -21.26
N GLN A 389 -7.03 -9.67 -20.22
CA GLN A 389 -7.99 -8.59 -20.02
C GLN A 389 -7.31 -7.23 -19.87
N GLN A 390 -6.17 -7.15 -19.15
CA GLN A 390 -5.38 -5.92 -19.07
C GLN A 390 -4.92 -5.45 -20.44
N ALA A 391 -4.38 -6.33 -21.28
CA ALA A 391 -3.96 -5.99 -22.62
C ALA A 391 -5.13 -5.55 -23.53
N ALA A 392 -6.31 -6.17 -23.37
CA ALA A 392 -7.52 -5.74 -24.08
C ALA A 392 -7.97 -4.35 -23.64
N ALA A 393 -7.95 -4.07 -22.35
CA ALA A 393 -8.26 -2.74 -21.80
C ALA A 393 -7.30 -1.67 -22.36
N VAL A 394 -6.00 -1.91 -22.35
CA VAL A 394 -5.00 -0.95 -22.85
C VAL A 394 -5.22 -0.65 -24.33
N ARG A 395 -5.47 -1.68 -25.15
CA ARG A 395 -5.74 -1.48 -26.61
C ARG A 395 -7.03 -0.69 -26.89
N ALA A 396 -7.99 -0.72 -25.98
CA ALA A 396 -9.25 0.01 -26.14
C ALA A 396 -9.17 1.48 -25.70
N PHE A 397 -8.04 1.92 -25.14
CA PHE A 397 -7.82 3.29 -24.73
C PHE A 397 -7.59 4.20 -25.95
N ASP A 398 -8.19 5.39 -25.91
CA ASP A 398 -8.08 6.42 -26.92
C ASP A 398 -7.81 7.77 -26.25
N SER A 399 -6.61 8.31 -26.43
CA SER A 399 -6.17 9.55 -25.79
C SER A 399 -7.00 10.78 -26.18
N SER A 400 -7.76 10.71 -27.27
CA SER A 400 -8.65 11.79 -27.74
C SER A 400 -10.00 11.82 -27.01
N LYS A 401 -10.36 10.75 -26.27
CA LYS A 401 -11.63 10.60 -25.58
C LYS A 401 -11.55 11.02 -24.10
N SER A 402 -12.71 11.34 -23.54
CA SER A 402 -12.83 11.61 -22.10
C SER A 402 -12.48 10.37 -21.26
N ALA A 403 -12.08 10.57 -19.99
CA ALA A 403 -11.84 9.45 -19.07
C ALA A 403 -13.06 8.53 -18.93
N ALA A 404 -14.27 9.11 -18.89
CA ALA A 404 -15.52 8.33 -18.77
C ALA A 404 -15.82 7.48 -20.02
N ASP A 405 -15.55 8.00 -21.22
CA ASP A 405 -15.72 7.26 -22.48
C ASP A 405 -14.70 6.14 -22.59
N ASN A 406 -13.46 6.42 -22.21
CA ASN A 406 -12.40 5.42 -22.16
C ASN A 406 -12.73 4.29 -21.19
N VAL A 407 -13.18 4.58 -19.97
CA VAL A 407 -13.58 3.56 -18.99
C VAL A 407 -14.68 2.66 -19.54
N ARG A 408 -15.66 3.23 -20.23
CA ARG A 408 -16.74 2.44 -20.88
C ARG A 408 -16.19 1.51 -21.96
N ALA A 409 -15.36 2.04 -22.86
CA ALA A 409 -14.76 1.25 -23.95
C ALA A 409 -13.84 0.14 -23.39
N MET A 410 -12.97 0.49 -22.45
CA MET A 410 -12.05 -0.44 -21.81
C MET A 410 -12.78 -1.54 -21.02
N THR A 411 -13.82 -1.18 -20.25
CA THR A 411 -14.61 -2.16 -19.49
C THR A 411 -15.34 -3.13 -20.42
N LYS A 412 -15.84 -2.64 -21.57
CA LYS A 412 -16.43 -3.49 -22.60
C LYS A 412 -15.39 -4.46 -23.17
N ALA A 413 -14.20 -3.98 -23.53
CA ALA A 413 -13.11 -4.82 -24.03
C ALA A 413 -12.64 -5.88 -23.02
N VAL A 414 -12.65 -5.56 -21.72
CA VAL A 414 -12.37 -6.52 -20.63
C VAL A 414 -13.42 -7.63 -20.59
N ALA A 415 -14.70 -7.29 -20.77
CA ALA A 415 -15.79 -8.29 -20.73
C ALA A 415 -15.81 -9.22 -21.96
N GLU A 416 -15.23 -8.79 -23.08
CA GLU A 416 -15.16 -9.54 -24.34
C GLU A 416 -13.85 -10.36 -24.45
N ALA A 417 -12.88 -10.17 -23.54
CA ALA A 417 -11.57 -10.82 -23.57
C ALA A 417 -11.54 -12.15 -22.78
#